data_17e45fc3f427acb953e491935d027f7d
#
_entry.id   17e45fc3f427acb953e491935d027f7d
#
_cell.length_a   1.000
_cell.length_b   1.000
_cell.length_c   1.000
_cell.angle_alpha   90.00
_cell.angle_beta   90.00
_cell.angle_gamma   90.00
#
_symmetry.space_group_name_H-M   'P 1'
#
loop_
_entity.id
_entity.type
_entity.pdbx_description
1 polymer ?
#
loop_
_entity_poly.entity_id
_entity_poly.type
_entity_poly.pdbx_seq_one_letter_code
_entity_poly.pdbx_strand_id
1 'polypeptide(L)'
;MPNTSEDIVYKHLNAINTQDEREYLDSIKFPFTYQNYNGVSITIKDEQDYKVNYKMPWKIIKDTEENWSHTDIDKIEEIARSISSVVYKFLMRRINKSGNTDLVIQVIWIAVHTKGKWGIQFRHNLGTPIA
;
A
#
# COMPACT_ATOMS: atom_id res chain seq x y z
N MET A 1 -16.04 3.74 8.41
CA MET A 1 -14.96 3.08 9.16
C MET A 1 -14.67 1.72 8.56
N PRO A 2 -13.42 1.36 8.32
CA PRO A 2 -13.08 0.01 7.89
C PRO A 2 -13.37 -1.01 9.00
N ASN A 3 -14.24 -1.96 8.70
CA ASN A 3 -14.67 -2.99 9.65
C ASN A 3 -13.91 -4.30 9.50
N THR A 4 -13.19 -4.48 8.38
CA THR A 4 -12.46 -5.70 8.08
C THR A 4 -11.06 -5.38 7.58
N SER A 5 -10.20 -6.39 7.60
CA SER A 5 -8.85 -6.26 7.05
C SER A 5 -8.87 -5.97 5.55
N GLU A 6 -9.82 -6.53 4.80
CA GLU A 6 -9.93 -6.26 3.37
C GLU A 6 -10.37 -4.81 3.11
N ASP A 7 -11.29 -4.29 3.91
CA ASP A 7 -11.71 -2.88 3.81
C ASP A 7 -10.53 -1.94 3.96
N ILE A 8 -9.61 -2.21 4.87
CA ILE A 8 -8.46 -1.33 5.09
C ILE A 8 -7.47 -1.40 3.93
N VAL A 9 -7.35 -2.54 3.26
CA VAL A 9 -6.52 -2.66 2.05
C VAL A 9 -7.05 -1.71 0.97
N TYR A 10 -8.36 -1.74 0.72
CA TYR A 10 -8.97 -0.88 -0.28
C TYR A 10 -8.97 0.60 0.12
N LYS A 11 -9.20 0.90 1.39
CA LYS A 11 -9.10 2.27 1.89
C LYS A 11 -7.70 2.85 1.68
N HIS A 12 -6.68 2.07 2.01
CA HIS A 12 -5.28 2.49 1.86
C HIS A 12 -4.95 2.77 0.39
N LEU A 13 -5.31 1.86 -0.51
CA LEU A 13 -5.07 2.05 -1.94
C LEU A 13 -5.87 3.24 -2.50
N ASN A 14 -7.14 3.36 -2.10
CA ASN A 14 -7.98 4.47 -2.57
C ASN A 14 -7.40 5.82 -2.16
N ALA A 15 -6.84 5.91 -0.95
CA ALA A 15 -6.19 7.13 -0.49
C ALA A 15 -4.97 7.48 -1.34
N ILE A 16 -4.21 6.48 -1.78
CA ILE A 16 -3.09 6.68 -2.70
C ILE A 16 -3.61 7.18 -4.05
N ASN A 17 -4.64 6.55 -4.59
CA ASN A 17 -5.21 6.91 -5.89
C ASN A 17 -5.81 8.32 -5.90
N THR A 18 -6.45 8.73 -4.82
CA THR A 18 -7.04 10.07 -4.70
C THR A 18 -6.06 11.09 -4.15
N GLN A 19 -4.85 10.66 -3.78
CA GLN A 19 -3.80 11.52 -3.22
C GLN A 19 -4.27 12.27 -1.97
N ASP A 20 -5.00 11.55 -1.14
CA ASP A 20 -5.59 12.10 0.09
C ASP A 20 -4.68 11.75 1.28
N GLU A 21 -3.88 12.72 1.70
CA GLU A 21 -2.88 12.53 2.76
C GLU A 21 -3.53 12.13 4.09
N ARG A 22 -4.64 12.77 4.46
CA ARG A 22 -5.28 12.46 5.74
C ARG A 22 -5.84 11.03 5.76
N GLU A 23 -6.53 10.63 4.71
CA GLU A 23 -7.06 9.28 4.58
C GLU A 23 -5.95 8.24 4.51
N TYR A 24 -4.86 8.54 3.82
CA TYR A 24 -3.71 7.65 3.72
C TYR A 24 -3.07 7.41 5.09
N LEU A 25 -2.74 8.48 5.81
CA LEU A 25 -2.11 8.36 7.13
C LEU A 25 -3.04 7.69 8.14
N ASP A 26 -4.34 7.93 8.03
CA ASP A 26 -5.35 7.30 8.89
C ASP A 26 -5.49 5.79 8.63
N SER A 27 -5.07 5.32 7.47
CA SER A 27 -5.11 3.90 7.11
C SER A 27 -3.88 3.10 7.56
N ILE A 28 -2.93 3.74 8.23
CA ILE A 28 -1.64 3.15 8.62
C ILE A 28 -1.60 2.85 10.11
N LYS A 29 -0.96 1.74 10.48
CA LYS A 29 -0.51 1.46 11.84
C LYS A 29 0.99 1.69 11.93
N PHE A 30 1.39 2.52 12.87
CA PHE A 30 2.81 2.81 13.12
C PHE A 30 3.35 1.96 14.26
N PRO A 31 4.64 1.59 14.28
CA PRO A 31 5.59 1.85 13.20
C PRO A 31 5.23 1.10 11.94
N PHE A 32 5.44 1.74 10.81
CA PHE A 32 5.07 1.21 9.49
C PHE A 32 6.33 0.94 8.67
N THR A 33 6.40 -0.22 8.02
CA THR A 33 7.55 -0.59 7.19
C THR A 33 7.11 -0.82 5.75
N TYR A 34 7.89 -0.31 4.80
CA TYR A 34 7.77 -0.76 3.43
C TYR A 34 9.12 -1.15 2.87
N GLN A 35 9.11 -2.18 2.02
CA GLN A 35 10.30 -2.75 1.41
C GLN A 35 10.11 -2.88 -0.08
N ASN A 36 11.21 -2.76 -0.82
CA ASN A 36 11.23 -2.99 -2.25
C ASN A 36 12.15 -4.16 -2.60
N TYR A 37 11.89 -4.76 -3.74
CA TYR A 37 12.66 -5.89 -4.28
C TYR A 37 14.16 -5.56 -4.44
N ASN A 38 14.52 -4.29 -4.51
CA ASN A 38 15.91 -3.84 -4.65
C ASN A 38 16.66 -3.74 -3.31
N GLY A 39 16.07 -4.24 -2.23
CA GLY A 39 16.70 -4.25 -0.91
C GLY A 39 16.46 -3.00 -0.07
N VAL A 40 15.78 -1.99 -0.59
CA VAL A 40 15.41 -0.82 0.21
C VAL A 40 14.35 -1.21 1.24
N SER A 41 14.59 -0.91 2.50
CA SER A 41 13.66 -1.15 3.60
C SER A 41 13.61 0.08 4.48
N ILE A 42 12.41 0.62 4.69
CA ILE A 42 12.20 1.86 5.44
C ILE A 42 11.15 1.61 6.51
N THR A 43 11.48 1.97 7.75
CA THR A 43 10.54 1.95 8.87
C THR A 43 10.26 3.36 9.33
N ILE A 44 8.99 3.72 9.35
CA ILE A 44 8.49 5.05 9.70
C ILE A 44 7.83 4.94 11.07
N LYS A 45 8.32 5.72 12.01
CA LYS A 45 8.01 5.57 13.43
C LYS A 45 6.60 6.06 13.78
N ASP A 46 6.16 7.17 13.20
CA ASP A 46 4.86 7.78 13.46
C ASP A 46 4.45 8.71 12.32
N GLU A 47 3.28 9.33 12.46
CA GLU A 47 2.72 10.21 11.44
C GLU A 47 3.62 11.42 11.16
N GLN A 48 4.17 12.02 12.21
CA GLN A 48 5.04 13.19 12.09
C GLN A 48 6.33 12.83 11.33
N ASP A 49 6.91 11.68 11.64
CA ASP A 49 8.08 11.17 10.95
C ASP A 49 7.79 11.03 9.45
N TYR A 50 6.61 10.49 9.10
CA TYR A 50 6.23 10.34 7.70
C TYR A 50 6.16 11.69 6.99
N LYS A 51 5.45 12.65 7.58
CA LYS A 51 5.25 13.97 6.97
C LYS A 51 6.55 14.75 6.76
N VAL A 52 7.47 14.64 7.72
CA VAL A 52 8.70 15.46 7.72
C VAL A 52 9.79 14.83 6.88
N ASN A 53 9.95 13.49 6.93
CA ASN A 53 11.14 12.84 6.40
C ASN A 53 10.92 12.02 5.14
N TYR A 54 9.67 11.77 4.73
CA TYR A 54 9.39 10.85 3.62
C TYR A 54 8.36 11.43 2.65
N LYS A 55 8.48 11.03 1.39
CA LYS A 55 7.48 11.39 0.36
C LYS A 55 6.26 10.50 0.45
N MET A 56 5.09 11.06 0.18
CA MET A 56 3.87 10.27 0.03
C MET A 56 3.95 9.38 -1.20
N PRO A 57 3.27 8.20 -1.20
CA PRO A 57 3.40 7.23 -2.28
C PRO A 57 3.10 7.79 -3.67
N TRP A 58 2.07 8.62 -3.81
CA TRP A 58 1.69 9.18 -5.11
C TRP A 58 2.77 10.08 -5.70
N LYS A 59 3.56 10.75 -4.85
CA LYS A 59 4.68 11.57 -5.32
C LYS A 59 5.81 10.70 -5.86
N ILE A 60 6.10 9.58 -5.17
CA ILE A 60 7.11 8.62 -5.62
C ILE A 60 6.69 8.01 -6.95
N ILE A 61 5.44 7.59 -7.08
CA ILE A 61 4.92 7.00 -8.31
C ILE A 61 5.04 7.99 -9.47
N LYS A 62 4.62 9.24 -9.26
CA LYS A 62 4.68 10.28 -10.31
C LYS A 62 6.10 10.60 -10.76
N ASP A 63 7.07 10.49 -9.85
CA ASP A 63 8.47 10.75 -10.20
C ASP A 63 9.02 9.72 -11.19
N THR A 64 8.49 8.49 -11.18
CA THR A 64 8.94 7.40 -12.05
C THR A 64 7.96 7.06 -13.16
N GLU A 65 6.69 7.39 -13.00
CA GLU A 65 5.59 7.03 -13.92
C GLU A 65 4.73 8.28 -14.16
N GLU A 66 5.25 9.21 -14.93
CA GLU A 66 4.58 10.53 -15.13
C GLU A 66 3.18 10.46 -15.71
N ASN A 67 2.85 9.38 -16.43
CA ASN A 67 1.52 9.18 -17.00
C ASN A 67 0.59 8.36 -16.11
N TRP A 68 0.99 8.05 -14.88
CA TRP A 68 0.16 7.30 -13.96
C TRP A 68 -1.15 8.04 -13.66
N SER A 69 -2.26 7.31 -13.76
CA SER A 69 -3.59 7.77 -13.40
C SER A 69 -3.99 7.21 -12.04
N HIS A 70 -3.98 5.89 -11.92
CA HIS A 70 -4.35 5.20 -10.69
C HIS A 70 -3.78 3.79 -10.68
N THR A 71 -3.93 3.11 -9.55
CA THR A 71 -3.48 1.73 -9.36
C THR A 71 -4.70 0.87 -9.01
N ASP A 72 -4.86 -0.25 -9.70
CA ASP A 72 -5.91 -1.23 -9.43
C ASP A 72 -5.34 -2.46 -8.73
N ILE A 73 -6.16 -3.07 -7.88
CA ILE A 73 -5.87 -4.37 -7.27
C ILE A 73 -6.43 -5.47 -8.17
N ASP A 74 -5.62 -6.51 -8.37
CA ASP A 74 -6.03 -7.71 -9.08
C ASP A 74 -5.57 -8.94 -8.32
N LYS A 75 -6.38 -10.01 -8.35
CA LYS A 75 -6.06 -11.32 -7.76
C LYS A 75 -5.66 -11.25 -6.29
N ILE A 76 -6.42 -10.52 -5.49
CA ILE A 76 -6.18 -10.46 -4.05
C ILE A 76 -6.45 -11.80 -3.38
N GLU A 77 -5.54 -12.22 -2.52
CA GLU A 77 -5.56 -13.51 -1.85
C GLU A 77 -5.08 -13.34 -0.41
N GLU A 78 -5.88 -13.82 0.53
CA GLU A 78 -5.47 -13.90 1.93
C GLU A 78 -4.59 -15.14 2.09
N ILE A 79 -3.34 -14.98 2.52
CA ILE A 79 -2.40 -16.10 2.62
C ILE A 79 -2.12 -16.52 4.05
N ALA A 80 -2.45 -15.70 5.03
CA ALA A 80 -2.29 -16.05 6.44
C ALA A 80 -3.16 -15.13 7.29
N ARG A 81 -3.64 -15.64 8.41
CA ARG A 81 -4.51 -14.88 9.31
C ARG A 81 -4.29 -15.29 10.76
N SER A 82 -4.26 -14.29 11.64
CA SER A 82 -4.41 -14.48 13.08
C SER A 82 -5.55 -13.59 13.57
N ILE A 83 -5.77 -13.56 14.88
CA ILE A 83 -6.83 -12.72 15.45
C ILE A 83 -6.56 -11.22 15.24
N SER A 84 -5.31 -10.83 15.08
CA SER A 84 -4.91 -9.42 15.00
C SER A 84 -4.13 -9.05 13.73
N SER A 85 -3.87 -10.01 12.84
CA SER A 85 -3.09 -9.75 11.62
C SER A 85 -3.59 -10.57 10.46
N VAL A 86 -3.60 -9.98 9.28
CA VAL A 86 -3.95 -10.68 8.03
C VAL A 86 -2.91 -10.31 6.97
N VAL A 87 -2.38 -11.31 6.29
CA VAL A 87 -1.41 -11.12 5.22
C VAL A 87 -2.11 -11.33 3.88
N TYR A 88 -2.00 -10.34 3.01
CA TYR A 88 -2.55 -10.38 1.65
C TYR A 88 -1.46 -10.38 0.61
N LYS A 89 -1.68 -11.15 -0.44
CA LYS A 89 -0.90 -11.13 -1.67
C LYS A 89 -1.81 -10.68 -2.80
N PHE A 90 -1.33 -9.77 -3.65
CA PHE A 90 -2.10 -9.35 -4.82
C PHE A 90 -1.19 -8.72 -5.87
N LEU A 91 -1.78 -8.50 -7.05
CA LEU A 91 -1.15 -7.75 -8.11
C LEU A 91 -1.67 -6.32 -8.08
N MET A 92 -0.77 -5.35 -8.28
CA MET A 92 -1.12 -3.96 -8.53
C MET A 92 -0.86 -3.65 -10.00
N ARG A 93 -1.87 -3.07 -10.65
CA ARG A 93 -1.75 -2.61 -12.04
C ARG A 93 -1.66 -1.11 -12.04
N ARG A 94 -0.55 -0.58 -12.56
CA ARG A 94 -0.39 0.85 -12.78
C ARG A 94 -1.08 1.24 -14.07
N ILE A 95 -2.18 1.96 -13.98
CA ILE A 95 -2.99 2.37 -15.13
C ILE A 95 -2.60 3.79 -15.51
N ASN A 96 -2.30 4.01 -16.78
CA ASN A 96 -1.95 5.33 -17.28
C ASN A 96 -3.18 6.15 -17.67
N LYS A 97 -2.96 7.43 -18.01
CA LYS A 97 -4.03 8.36 -18.36
C LYS A 97 -4.81 7.97 -19.60
N SER A 98 -4.27 7.07 -20.43
CA SER A 98 -4.96 6.51 -21.60
C SER A 98 -5.77 5.26 -21.29
N GLY A 99 -5.73 4.79 -20.03
CA GLY A 99 -6.45 3.60 -19.59
C GLY A 99 -5.72 2.29 -19.80
N ASN A 100 -4.45 2.33 -20.19
CA ASN A 100 -3.63 1.14 -20.40
C ASN A 100 -2.82 0.77 -19.17
N THR A 101 -2.51 -0.52 -19.03
CA THR A 101 -1.63 -0.99 -17.95
C THR A 101 -0.18 -0.83 -18.38
N ASP A 102 0.57 0.01 -17.66
CA ASP A 102 1.99 0.23 -17.93
C ASP A 102 2.88 -0.71 -17.13
N LEU A 103 2.44 -1.15 -15.97
CA LEU A 103 3.25 -1.94 -15.05
C LEU A 103 2.37 -2.83 -14.19
N VAL A 104 2.82 -4.06 -13.97
CA VAL A 104 2.20 -4.98 -13.02
C VAL A 104 3.22 -5.31 -11.95
N ILE A 105 2.84 -5.14 -10.69
CA ILE A 105 3.70 -5.38 -9.54
C ILE A 105 3.04 -6.40 -8.63
N GLN A 106 3.81 -7.37 -8.15
CA GLN A 106 3.36 -8.31 -7.14
C GLN A 106 3.70 -7.76 -5.76
N VAL A 107 2.74 -7.77 -4.83
CA VAL A 107 2.95 -7.19 -3.50
C VAL A 107 2.42 -8.09 -2.40
N ILE A 108 2.97 -7.89 -1.21
CA ILE A 108 2.45 -8.44 0.04
C ILE A 108 2.19 -7.27 0.99
N TRP A 109 0.97 -7.20 1.52
CA TRP A 109 0.58 -6.23 2.53
C TRP A 109 0.09 -6.94 3.77
N ILE A 110 0.41 -6.36 4.94
CA ILE A 110 -0.06 -6.88 6.22
C ILE A 110 -0.97 -5.84 6.88
N ALA A 111 -2.21 -6.24 7.12
CA ALA A 111 -3.18 -5.46 7.87
C ALA A 111 -3.18 -5.92 9.33
N VAL A 112 -3.20 -4.99 10.26
CA VAL A 112 -3.14 -5.27 11.70
C VAL A 112 -4.29 -4.58 12.41
N HIS A 113 -4.90 -5.30 13.34
CA HIS A 113 -5.98 -4.78 14.19
C HIS A 113 -5.47 -4.60 15.62
N THR A 114 -5.31 -3.36 16.02
CA THR A 114 -4.91 -3.00 17.39
C THR A 114 -5.67 -1.76 17.82
N LYS A 115 -5.94 -1.65 19.13
CA LYS A 115 -6.63 -0.49 19.69
C LYS A 115 -7.99 -0.23 19.01
N GLY A 116 -8.69 -1.32 18.67
CA GLY A 116 -10.03 -1.24 18.07
C GLY A 116 -10.06 -0.83 16.59
N LYS A 117 -8.93 -0.81 15.90
CA LYS A 117 -8.85 -0.28 14.54
C LYS A 117 -7.91 -1.10 13.66
N TRP A 118 -8.32 -1.36 12.41
CA TRP A 118 -7.47 -1.93 11.37
C TRP A 118 -6.58 -0.86 10.75
N GLY A 119 -5.35 -1.24 10.39
CA GLY A 119 -4.45 -0.39 9.61
C GLY A 119 -3.43 -1.24 8.89
N ILE A 120 -2.84 -0.69 7.83
CA ILE A 120 -1.74 -1.32 7.11
C ILE A 120 -0.45 -1.02 7.87
N GLN A 121 0.30 -2.05 8.23
CA GLN A 121 1.54 -1.88 8.97
C GLN A 121 2.78 -2.31 8.19
N PHE A 122 2.60 -3.05 7.11
CA PHE A 122 3.70 -3.53 6.28
C PHE A 122 3.29 -3.63 4.83
N ARG A 123 4.17 -3.16 3.93
CA ARG A 123 4.05 -3.37 2.48
C ARG A 123 5.37 -3.84 1.93
N HIS A 124 5.32 -4.85 1.05
CA HIS A 124 6.50 -5.32 0.32
C HIS A 124 6.19 -5.34 -1.16
N ASN A 125 6.99 -4.62 -1.93
CA ASN A 125 6.93 -4.62 -3.38
C ASN A 125 7.94 -5.66 -3.90
N LEU A 126 7.43 -6.74 -4.47
CA LEU A 126 8.24 -7.85 -4.99
C LEU A 126 8.71 -7.59 -6.43
N GLY A 127 8.23 -6.51 -7.05
CA GLY A 127 8.53 -6.22 -8.45
C GLY A 127 7.60 -6.97 -9.41
N THR A 128 7.98 -6.99 -10.69
CA THR A 128 7.18 -7.65 -11.72
C THR A 128 7.23 -9.16 -11.55
N PRO A 129 6.05 -9.84 -11.55
CA PRO A 129 6.04 -11.30 -11.45
C PRO A 129 6.77 -11.95 -12.61
N ILE A 130 7.46 -13.05 -12.33
CA ILE A 130 8.04 -13.90 -13.36
C ILE A 130 7.17 -15.14 -13.56
N ALA A 131 7.13 -15.63 -14.79
CA ALA A 131 6.34 -16.81 -15.12
C ALA A 131 6.99 -18.11 -14.60
#